data_6f525406e31669e6c966cd96f9327737
#
_entry.id   6f525406e31669e6c966cd96f9327737
#
_cell.length_a   1.000
_cell.length_b   1.000
_cell.length_c   1.000
_cell.angle_alpha   90.00
_cell.angle_beta   90.00
_cell.angle_gamma   90.00
#
_symmetry.space_group_name_H-M   'P 1'
#
loop_
_entity.id
_entity.type
_entity.pdbx_description
1 polymer ?
#
loop_
_entity_poly.entity_id
_entity_poly.type
_entity_poly.pdbx_seq_one_letter_code
_entity_poly.pdbx_strand_id
1 'polypeptide(L)' 'MPFIFKPLNRYETKELIRDIREISIQIACLKYDLQFSLYLNHPDNLIDDFTNELTEYKEYKLQLENELLKRS' A
#
# COMPACT_ATOMS: atom_id res chain seq x y z
N MET A 1 1.64 -10.98 -5.69
CA MET A 1 1.99 -9.74 -4.98
C MET A 1 2.78 -8.84 -5.88
N PRO A 2 2.41 -7.57 -6.03
CA PRO A 2 3.13 -6.65 -6.91
C PRO A 2 4.50 -6.23 -6.36
N PHE A 3 4.77 -6.50 -5.08
CA PHE A 3 6.02 -6.10 -4.45
C PHE A 3 6.84 -7.32 -4.06
N ILE A 4 8.16 -7.21 -4.25
CA ILE A 4 9.11 -8.22 -3.82
C ILE A 4 9.49 -7.90 -2.37
N PHE A 5 9.21 -8.85 -1.46
CA PHE A 5 9.55 -8.67 -0.05
C PHE A 5 10.96 -9.15 0.22
N LYS A 6 11.77 -8.28 0.77
CA LYS A 6 13.08 -8.61 1.30
C LYS A 6 13.24 -7.93 2.66
N PRO A 7 14.20 -8.35 3.50
CA PRO A 7 14.40 -7.70 4.79
C PRO A 7 14.60 -6.19 4.64
N LEU A 8 13.89 -5.41 5.46
CA LEU A 8 13.91 -3.95 5.36
C LEU A 8 15.31 -3.38 5.53
N ASN A 9 16.16 -4.03 6.33
CA ASN A 9 17.53 -3.57 6.56
C ASN A 9 18.42 -3.71 5.32
N ARG A 10 17.98 -4.45 4.31
CA ARG A 10 18.71 -4.62 3.05
C ARG A 10 18.30 -3.60 1.99
N TYR A 11 17.24 -2.85 2.22
CA TYR A 11 16.83 -1.80 1.30
C TYR A 11 17.81 -0.63 1.37
N GLU A 12 18.17 -0.09 0.21
CA GLU A 12 18.85 1.20 0.16
C GLU A 12 17.83 2.31 0.41
N THR A 13 18.29 3.45 0.92
CA THR A 13 17.38 4.58 1.21
C THR A 13 16.59 5.01 -0.02
N LYS A 14 17.23 5.06 -1.19
CA LYS A 14 16.55 5.41 -2.45
C LYS A 14 15.47 4.39 -2.82
N GLU A 15 15.70 3.11 -2.51
CA GLU A 15 14.70 2.07 -2.76
C GLU A 15 13.48 2.25 -1.85
N LEU A 16 13.71 2.57 -0.58
CA LEU A 16 12.62 2.85 0.35
C LEU A 16 11.76 4.02 -0.14
N ILE A 17 12.41 5.10 -0.55
CA ILE A 17 11.70 6.29 -1.04
C ILE A 17 10.87 5.94 -2.28
N ARG A 18 11.45 5.18 -3.21
CA ARG A 18 10.76 4.76 -4.42
C ARG A 18 9.55 3.88 -4.10
N ASP A 19 9.73 2.89 -3.23
CA ASP A 19 8.66 1.96 -2.87
C ASP A 19 7.54 2.69 -2.12
N ILE A 20 7.88 3.62 -1.23
CA ILE A 20 6.87 4.44 -0.55
C ILE A 20 6.04 5.23 -1.56
N ARG A 21 6.70 5.80 -2.56
CA ARG A 21 6.00 6.55 -3.62
C ARG A 21 5.07 5.64 -4.42
N GLU A 22 5.57 4.48 -4.84
CA GLU A 22 4.78 3.54 -5.62
C GLU A 22 3.57 3.02 -4.84
N ILE A 23 3.79 2.65 -3.58
CA ILE A 23 2.68 2.13 -2.77
C ILE A 23 1.67 3.24 -2.44
N SER A 24 2.11 4.48 -2.33
CA SER A 24 1.20 5.62 -2.16
C SER A 24 0.28 5.77 -3.37
N ILE A 25 0.80 5.57 -4.57
CA ILE A 25 0.01 5.60 -5.80
C ILE A 25 -0.99 4.45 -5.81
N GLN A 26 -0.56 3.24 -5.43
CA GLN A 26 -1.45 2.08 -5.34
C GLN A 26 -2.58 2.30 -4.34
N ILE A 27 -2.27 2.87 -3.19
CA ILE A 27 -3.27 3.20 -2.17
C ILE A 27 -4.30 4.18 -2.73
N ALA A 28 -3.86 5.21 -3.45
CA ALA A 28 -4.75 6.18 -4.06
C ALA A 28 -5.66 5.52 -5.09
N CYS A 29 -5.13 4.64 -5.93
CA CYS A 29 -5.91 3.90 -6.93
C CYS A 29 -6.95 3.02 -6.26
N LEU A 30 -6.58 2.30 -5.20
CA LEU A 30 -7.52 1.44 -4.47
C LEU A 30 -8.62 2.25 -3.80
N LYS A 31 -8.31 3.42 -3.27
CA LYS A 31 -9.32 4.30 -2.68
C LYS A 31 -10.34 4.75 -3.73
N TYR A 32 -9.90 5.10 -4.94
CA TYR A 32 -10.79 5.45 -6.03
C TYR A 32 -11.67 4.27 -6.41
N ASP A 33 -11.08 3.10 -6.58
CA ASP A 33 -11.82 1.89 -6.92
C ASP A 33 -12.87 1.57 -5.86
N LEU A 34 -12.51 1.70 -4.59
CA LEU A 34 -13.43 1.44 -3.48
C LEU A 34 -14.61 2.43 -3.49
N GLN A 35 -14.32 3.72 -3.66
CA GLN A 35 -15.36 4.74 -3.72
C GLN A 35 -16.30 4.50 -4.89
N PHE A 36 -15.77 4.15 -6.05
CA PHE A 36 -16.55 3.85 -7.23
C PHE A 36 -17.42 2.61 -7.02
N SER A 37 -16.87 1.58 -6.39
CA SER A 37 -17.61 0.36 -6.08
C SER A 37 -18.76 0.62 -5.11
N LEU A 38 -18.55 1.47 -4.11
CA LEU A 38 -19.60 1.87 -3.17
C LEU A 38 -20.70 2.66 -3.89
N TYR A 39 -20.32 3.55 -4.80
CA TYR A 39 -21.26 4.34 -5.59
C TYR A 39 -22.15 3.45 -6.47
N LEU A 40 -21.58 2.39 -7.05
CA LEU A 40 -22.30 1.46 -7.92
C LEU A 40 -23.00 0.33 -7.16
N ASN A 41 -22.94 0.33 -5.84
CA ASN A 41 -23.55 -0.71 -5.00
C ASN A 41 -23.05 -2.12 -5.35
N HIS A 42 -21.74 -2.28 -5.51
CA HIS A 42 -21.13 -3.59 -5.74
C HIS A 42 -21.33 -4.52 -4.54
N PRO A 43 -21.24 -5.85 -4.73
CA PRO A 43 -21.37 -6.81 -3.64
C PRO A 43 -20.40 -6.56 -2.50
N ASP A 44 -20.85 -6.82 -1.26
CA ASP A 44 -20.05 -6.58 -0.06
C ASP A 44 -18.71 -7.32 -0.08
N ASN A 45 -18.67 -8.54 -0.64
CA ASN A 45 -17.42 -9.31 -0.70
C ASN A 45 -16.37 -8.63 -1.55
N LEU A 46 -16.76 -7.95 -2.63
CA LEU A 46 -15.82 -7.19 -3.46
C LEU A 46 -15.29 -5.98 -2.71
N ILE A 47 -16.16 -5.29 -1.97
CA ILE A 47 -15.77 -4.14 -1.14
C ILE A 47 -14.83 -4.59 -0.05
N ASP A 48 -15.09 -5.73 0.59
CA ASP A 48 -14.22 -6.30 1.62
C ASP A 48 -12.83 -6.62 1.06
N ASP A 49 -12.76 -7.17 -0.14
CA ASP A 49 -11.48 -7.47 -0.79
C ASP A 49 -10.66 -6.21 -1.03
N PHE A 50 -11.29 -5.16 -1.53
CA PHE A 50 -10.62 -3.86 -1.71
C PHE A 50 -10.15 -3.29 -0.39
N THR A 51 -10.98 -3.37 0.65
CA THR A 51 -10.64 -2.87 1.98
C THR A 51 -9.45 -3.63 2.56
N ASN A 52 -9.42 -4.95 2.42
CA ASN A 52 -8.33 -5.79 2.91
C ASN A 52 -7.02 -5.46 2.19
N GLU A 53 -7.04 -5.31 0.87
CA GLU A 53 -5.87 -4.93 0.11
C GLU A 53 -5.36 -3.54 0.53
N LEU A 54 -6.27 -2.60 0.72
CA LEU A 54 -5.92 -1.26 1.15
C LEU A 54 -5.24 -1.28 2.52
N THR A 55 -5.74 -2.09 3.45
CA THR A 55 -5.15 -2.25 4.78
C THR A 55 -3.74 -2.82 4.68
N GLU A 56 -3.53 -3.85 3.87
CA GLU A 56 -2.23 -4.47 3.67
C GLU A 56 -1.22 -3.46 3.09
N TYR A 57 -1.62 -2.69 2.11
CA TYR A 57 -0.75 -1.67 1.53
C TYR A 57 -0.40 -0.58 2.52
N LYS A 58 -1.36 -0.15 3.34
CA LYS A 58 -1.10 0.87 4.37
C LYS A 58 -0.11 0.37 5.42
N GLU A 59 -0.24 -0.88 5.84
CA GLU A 59 0.68 -1.50 6.79
C GLU A 59 2.09 -1.61 6.21
N TYR A 60 2.19 -2.03 4.97
CA TYR A 60 3.47 -2.13 4.28
C TYR A 60 4.13 -0.76 4.14
N LYS A 61 3.36 0.25 3.75
CA LYS A 61 3.85 1.63 3.66
C LYS A 61 4.39 2.11 5.01
N LEU A 62 3.66 1.81 6.08
CA LEU A 62 4.08 2.21 7.43
C LEU A 62 5.41 1.57 7.80
N GLN A 63 5.62 0.31 7.48
CA GLN A 63 6.88 -0.38 7.73
C GLN A 63 8.03 0.28 6.97
N LEU A 64 7.82 0.64 5.71
CA LEU A 64 8.82 1.33 4.91
C LEU A 64 9.16 2.70 5.49
N GLU A 65 8.14 3.45 5.89
CA GLU A 65 8.33 4.77 6.48
C GLU A 65 9.09 4.69 7.81
N ASN A 66 8.77 3.71 8.65
CA ASN A 66 9.46 3.51 9.92
C ASN A 66 10.93 3.16 9.70
N GLU A 67 11.24 2.33 8.71
CA GLU A 67 12.62 2.01 8.38
C GLU A 67 13.38 3.24 7.90
N LEU A 68 12.73 4.07 7.09
CA LEU A 68 13.34 5.31 6.61
C LEU A 68 13.63 6.27 7.77
N LEU A 69 12.71 6.37 8.73
CA LEU A 69 12.91 7.20 9.93
C LEU A 69 14.10 6.73 10.77
N LYS A 70 14.32 5.43 10.87
CA LYS A 70 15.46 4.88 11.61
C LYS A 70 16.80 5.29 11.01
N ARG A 71 16.80 5.60 9.72
CA ARG A 71 18.02 5.96 8.98
C ARG A 71 18.27 7.46 8.95
N SER A 72 17.31 8.22 9.42
CA SER A 72 17.39 9.69 9.40
C SER A 72 18.28 10.24 10.50
#